data_9de839e98ea3974573a653a09e32e1ba
#
_entry.id   9de839e98ea3974573a653a09e32e1ba
#
_cell.length_a   1.000
_cell.length_b   1.000
_cell.length_c   1.000
_cell.angle_alpha   90.00
_cell.angle_beta   90.00
_cell.angle_gamma   90.00
#
_symmetry.space_group_name_H-M   'P 1'
#
loop_
_entity.id
_entity.type
_entity.pdbx_description
1 polymer ?
#
loop_
_entity_poly.entity_id
_entity_poly.type
_entity_poly.pdbx_seq_one_letter_code
_entity_poly.pdbx_strand_id
1 'polypeptide(L)'
;MEARLFVLFSVFTALKADTICVGYHANNSTDTVDTILEKNVTVTHSVNLLETSHNEKLCSLNGKAPLQLGNCNVAGWILGNPECDLLLTTNSWSYIVETPSSENGTCYPGEFSDYEELREQLSTVSSFERFEIFPKATSWPNHETTKGTTVACSHSGAKSFYRNLLWIVSKKGSYPKLNGSYTNNRGKEVLVIWGVHHPPTYSDQQTLYQNNHTYVSVESSKYYRRFTPEIVTRQKIREQAGRMNYYWTLLDQGDTITFEATGNLIAPWYAFALDKGLSSGIVISEAHVHNCTTKCQTPYGALKGNLPFQNVHPITIGECPKYVKSTQLRMATGLRNIPSIQSRGLFGAIAGFIEGGWTGMIDGWYGYHHQNEQGSGYAADQKSTQIAIDGISNKVNSIIEKMNTQFTSIGKEFNNLEKRIENLNKKVDDGFLDVWTYNAELLILLENERTLDFHDFNVKNLYEKVKSQLRNNAKEIGNGCFEFYHKCDNECMESVKNGTYNYPKYSEESKLNREEIDGVKLESMGVHQILAIYSTVASSLVLLVSLGAISFWMCSNGSLQCRVCI
;
A
#
# COMPACT_ATOMS: atom_id res chain seq x y z
N MET A 1 68.53 -52.14 27.80
CA MET A 1 68.72 -51.47 26.52
C MET A 1 67.35 -50.99 26.06
N GLU A 2 67.05 -49.72 26.38
CA GLU A 2 65.78 -49.09 25.98
C GLU A 2 65.95 -48.52 24.59
N ALA A 3 65.20 -49.05 23.66
CA ALA A 3 65.09 -48.49 22.31
C ALA A 3 64.01 -47.38 22.33
N ARG A 4 64.44 -46.13 22.34
CA ARG A 4 63.56 -44.96 22.16
C ARG A 4 63.16 -44.91 20.70
N LEU A 5 61.88 -45.21 20.46
CA LEU A 5 61.21 -45.02 19.17
C LEU A 5 60.96 -43.51 19.02
N PHE A 6 61.78 -42.84 18.21
CA PHE A 6 61.48 -41.47 17.74
C PHE A 6 60.42 -41.56 16.68
N VAL A 7 59.17 -41.29 17.05
CA VAL A 7 58.10 -41.01 16.10
C VAL A 7 58.32 -39.57 15.63
N LEU A 8 58.89 -39.42 14.46
CA LEU A 8 58.91 -38.16 13.71
C LEU A 8 57.51 -37.90 13.24
N PHE A 9 56.75 -37.12 14.02
CA PHE A 9 55.59 -36.42 13.48
C PHE A 9 56.11 -35.33 12.55
N SER A 10 56.27 -35.63 11.29
CA SER A 10 56.37 -34.62 10.25
C SER A 10 54.97 -33.97 10.15
N VAL A 11 54.82 -32.86 10.82
CA VAL A 11 53.72 -31.95 10.57
C VAL A 11 53.92 -31.43 9.15
N PHE A 12 53.31 -32.10 8.19
CA PHE A 12 53.08 -31.50 6.88
C PHE A 12 52.08 -30.36 7.12
N THR A 13 52.58 -29.16 7.37
CA THR A 13 51.84 -27.95 7.09
C THR A 13 51.64 -27.93 5.61
N ALA A 14 50.46 -28.40 5.16
CA ALA A 14 50.02 -28.19 3.80
C ALA A 14 50.07 -26.68 3.59
N LEU A 15 50.96 -26.21 2.71
CA LEU A 15 51.00 -24.83 2.26
C LEU A 15 49.61 -24.54 1.68
N LYS A 16 48.85 -23.72 2.40
CA LYS A 16 47.51 -23.34 2.01
C LYS A 16 47.63 -22.46 0.78
N ALA A 17 47.11 -22.93 -0.34
CA ALA A 17 47.12 -22.16 -1.60
C ALA A 17 46.31 -20.89 -1.43
N ASP A 18 46.74 -19.82 -2.11
CA ASP A 18 45.98 -18.57 -2.14
C ASP A 18 44.65 -18.78 -2.91
N THR A 19 43.58 -18.28 -2.34
CA THR A 19 42.23 -18.46 -2.90
C THR A 19 41.48 -17.14 -3.00
N ILE A 20 40.61 -17.06 -3.97
CA ILE A 20 39.59 -16.00 -4.10
C ILE A 20 38.25 -16.63 -4.38
N CYS A 21 37.24 -16.23 -3.62
CA CYS A 21 35.87 -16.72 -3.77
C CYS A 21 34.96 -15.56 -4.15
N VAL A 22 33.94 -15.85 -4.92
CA VAL A 22 32.84 -14.93 -5.25
C VAL A 22 31.62 -15.34 -4.45
N GLY A 23 30.93 -14.40 -3.85
CA GLY A 23 29.77 -14.67 -3.05
C GLY A 23 28.85 -13.47 -2.90
N TYR A 24 27.85 -13.63 -2.10
CA TYR A 24 26.82 -12.63 -1.86
C TYR A 24 26.54 -12.48 -0.35
N HIS A 25 25.93 -11.35 -0.02
CA HIS A 25 25.58 -10.99 1.34
C HIS A 25 24.49 -11.91 1.92
N ALA A 26 24.63 -12.25 3.19
CA ALA A 26 23.56 -12.83 4.01
C ALA A 26 23.54 -12.09 5.36
N ASN A 27 22.39 -12.11 6.01
CA ASN A 27 22.21 -11.48 7.32
C ASN A 27 21.24 -12.29 8.20
N ASN A 28 20.81 -11.71 9.31
CA ASN A 28 19.85 -12.31 10.23
C ASN A 28 18.39 -11.92 9.93
N SER A 29 18.10 -11.35 8.77
CA SER A 29 16.74 -10.97 8.38
C SER A 29 15.82 -12.19 8.33
N THR A 30 14.60 -12.01 8.82
CA THR A 30 13.51 -12.98 8.77
C THR A 30 12.40 -12.54 7.80
N ASP A 31 12.62 -11.46 7.03
CA ASP A 31 11.66 -10.99 6.06
C ASP A 31 11.41 -12.04 4.99
N THR A 32 10.13 -12.33 4.74
CA THR A 32 9.72 -13.30 3.74
C THR A 32 8.92 -12.65 2.64
N VAL A 33 9.13 -13.11 1.41
CA VAL A 33 8.38 -12.69 0.24
C VAL A 33 7.88 -13.90 -0.51
N ASP A 34 6.84 -13.71 -1.28
CA ASP A 34 6.32 -14.73 -2.19
C ASP A 34 6.75 -14.42 -3.63
N THR A 35 6.99 -15.46 -4.40
CA THR A 35 7.23 -15.38 -5.83
C THR A 35 6.21 -16.24 -6.57
N ILE A 36 6.23 -16.24 -7.90
CA ILE A 36 5.35 -17.09 -8.69
C ILE A 36 5.60 -18.57 -8.41
N LEU A 37 6.86 -18.95 -8.28
CA LEU A 37 7.27 -20.36 -8.13
C LEU A 37 7.40 -20.81 -6.68
N GLU A 38 7.61 -19.91 -5.75
CA GLU A 38 7.93 -20.21 -4.35
C GLU A 38 7.14 -19.33 -3.40
N LYS A 39 6.86 -19.86 -2.20
CA LYS A 39 6.21 -19.13 -1.11
C LYS A 39 7.15 -19.01 0.09
N ASN A 40 7.02 -17.93 0.85
CA ASN A 40 7.79 -17.69 2.08
C ASN A 40 9.30 -17.78 1.87
N VAL A 41 9.79 -17.12 0.83
CA VAL A 41 11.23 -17.02 0.58
C VAL A 41 11.81 -15.97 1.50
N THR A 42 12.78 -16.35 2.35
CA THR A 42 13.48 -15.40 3.20
C THR A 42 14.47 -14.59 2.37
N VAL A 43 14.44 -13.27 2.53
CA VAL A 43 15.31 -12.33 1.82
C VAL A 43 16.06 -11.44 2.80
N THR A 44 17.20 -10.93 2.36
CA THR A 44 18.03 -10.05 3.18
C THR A 44 17.42 -8.68 3.40
N HIS A 45 16.74 -8.15 2.39
CA HIS A 45 16.09 -6.85 2.41
C HIS A 45 14.78 -6.90 1.65
N SER A 46 13.80 -6.18 2.12
CA SER A 46 12.51 -6.05 1.46
C SER A 46 11.88 -4.71 1.81
N VAL A 47 10.90 -4.31 1.02
CA VAL A 47 10.07 -3.14 1.29
C VAL A 47 8.61 -3.58 1.41
N ASN A 48 7.92 -3.02 2.38
CA ASN A 48 6.49 -3.21 2.52
C ASN A 48 5.79 -2.12 1.70
N LEU A 49 4.92 -2.52 0.78
CA LEU A 49 4.15 -1.61 -0.07
C LEU A 49 2.72 -1.38 0.44
N LEU A 50 2.31 -2.07 1.48
CA LEU A 50 0.96 -2.01 2.02
C LEU A 50 0.93 -1.25 3.34
N GLU A 51 0.16 -0.16 3.39
CA GLU A 51 -0.13 0.55 4.62
C GLU A 51 -1.27 -0.15 5.36
N THR A 52 -1.00 -0.60 6.57
CA THR A 52 -1.98 -1.30 7.41
C THR A 52 -2.35 -0.51 8.66
N SER A 53 -1.60 0.52 8.99
CA SER A 53 -1.77 1.29 10.22
C SER A 53 -2.44 2.65 9.96
N HIS A 54 -3.22 3.08 10.92
CA HIS A 54 -3.84 4.39 10.97
C HIS A 54 -3.78 4.92 12.41
N ASN A 55 -3.96 6.21 12.59
CA ASN A 55 -3.84 6.85 13.91
C ASN A 55 -5.13 6.88 14.73
N GLU A 56 -6.23 6.33 14.23
CA GLU A 56 -7.56 6.33 14.87
C GLU A 56 -8.11 7.74 15.15
N LYS A 57 -7.64 8.75 14.45
CA LYS A 57 -8.02 10.16 14.64
C LYS A 57 -8.43 10.79 13.33
N LEU A 58 -9.32 11.76 13.42
CA LEU A 58 -9.61 12.66 12.30
C LEU A 58 -8.68 13.86 12.39
N CYS A 59 -7.92 14.10 11.33
CA CYS A 59 -6.91 15.15 11.26
C CYS A 59 -7.31 16.23 10.25
N SER A 60 -6.67 17.38 10.34
CA SER A 60 -6.75 18.39 9.31
C SER A 60 -6.05 17.91 8.04
N LEU A 61 -6.69 18.07 6.90
CA LEU A 61 -6.14 17.67 5.61
C LEU A 61 -5.28 18.81 5.04
N ASN A 62 -3.99 18.56 4.86
CA ASN A 62 -3.03 19.57 4.40
C ASN A 62 -3.05 20.86 5.22
N GLY A 63 -3.30 20.77 6.52
CA GLY A 63 -3.35 21.90 7.42
C GLY A 63 -4.69 22.65 7.48
N LYS A 64 -5.70 22.24 6.70
CA LYS A 64 -7.03 22.82 6.69
C LYS A 64 -8.00 21.94 7.48
N ALA A 65 -8.69 22.55 8.45
CA ALA A 65 -9.60 21.82 9.34
C ALA A 65 -10.84 21.27 8.62
N PRO A 66 -11.37 20.13 9.04
CA PRO A 66 -12.64 19.62 8.52
C PRO A 66 -13.82 20.39 9.12
N LEU A 67 -14.96 20.33 8.42
CA LEU A 67 -16.25 20.80 8.92
C LEU A 67 -16.91 19.66 9.71
N GLN A 68 -17.07 19.86 11.01
CA GLN A 68 -17.79 18.92 11.87
C GLN A 68 -19.26 19.29 11.93
N LEU A 69 -20.13 18.44 11.43
CA LEU A 69 -21.57 18.67 11.49
C LEU A 69 -22.14 18.39 12.90
N GLY A 70 -21.42 17.69 13.75
CA GLY A 70 -21.88 17.37 15.11
C GLY A 70 -23.15 16.53 15.09
N ASN A 71 -24.20 17.03 15.76
CA ASN A 71 -25.52 16.38 15.78
C ASN A 71 -26.35 16.67 14.52
N CYS A 72 -25.87 17.48 13.61
CA CYS A 72 -26.55 17.85 12.39
C CYS A 72 -26.16 16.94 11.22
N ASN A 73 -27.08 16.75 10.31
CA ASN A 73 -26.77 16.15 9.00
C ASN A 73 -26.68 17.25 7.92
N VAL A 74 -26.44 16.85 6.69
CA VAL A 74 -26.31 17.79 5.57
C VAL A 74 -27.59 18.59 5.36
N ALA A 75 -28.75 17.98 5.54
CA ALA A 75 -30.04 18.70 5.42
C ALA A 75 -30.18 19.81 6.47
N GLY A 76 -29.88 19.53 7.72
CA GLY A 76 -29.92 20.52 8.79
C GLY A 76 -28.92 21.65 8.59
N TRP A 77 -27.75 21.34 8.10
CA TRP A 77 -26.72 22.31 7.78
C TRP A 77 -27.15 23.25 6.62
N ILE A 78 -27.59 22.69 5.53
CA ILE A 78 -27.96 23.48 4.32
C ILE A 78 -29.25 24.26 4.51
N LEU A 79 -30.26 23.67 5.16
CA LEU A 79 -31.52 24.36 5.47
C LEU A 79 -31.36 25.42 6.57
N GLY A 80 -30.34 25.32 7.40
CA GLY A 80 -30.16 26.20 8.54
C GLY A 80 -31.08 25.85 9.70
N ASN A 81 -31.18 24.57 10.06
CA ASN A 81 -31.90 24.15 11.26
C ASN A 81 -31.36 24.94 12.46
N PRO A 82 -32.22 25.52 13.30
CA PRO A 82 -31.78 26.31 14.46
C PRO A 82 -30.82 25.59 15.41
N GLU A 83 -30.93 24.27 15.52
CA GLU A 83 -30.01 23.45 16.31
C GLU A 83 -28.60 23.36 15.67
N CYS A 84 -28.46 23.81 14.45
CA CYS A 84 -27.21 23.82 13.70
C CYS A 84 -26.59 25.22 13.55
N ASP A 85 -26.96 26.18 14.38
CA ASP A 85 -26.51 27.57 14.29
C ASP A 85 -25.00 27.75 14.31
N LEU A 86 -24.27 26.86 14.97
CA LEU A 86 -22.80 26.90 15.00
C LEU A 86 -22.17 26.69 13.61
N LEU A 87 -22.90 26.10 12.65
CA LEU A 87 -22.40 25.85 11.31
C LEU A 87 -22.58 27.04 10.37
N LEU A 88 -23.34 28.06 10.74
CA LEU A 88 -23.61 29.22 9.89
C LEU A 88 -22.38 30.07 9.60
N THR A 89 -21.39 30.04 10.49
CA THR A 89 -20.17 30.86 10.38
C THR A 89 -19.04 30.14 9.65
N THR A 90 -19.12 28.82 9.49
CA THR A 90 -18.10 28.03 8.81
C THR A 90 -18.38 27.98 7.31
N ASN A 91 -17.48 28.53 6.52
CA ASN A 91 -17.65 28.62 5.06
C ASN A 91 -16.55 27.93 4.24
N SER A 92 -15.57 27.33 4.91
CA SER A 92 -14.44 26.67 4.27
C SER A 92 -13.99 25.48 5.09
N TRP A 93 -13.70 24.39 4.41
CA TRP A 93 -13.31 23.11 5.05
C TRP A 93 -12.48 22.26 4.09
N SER A 94 -11.73 21.31 4.64
CA SER A 94 -11.01 20.32 3.84
C SER A 94 -11.89 19.12 3.47
N TYR A 95 -12.71 18.70 4.41
CA TYR A 95 -13.74 17.65 4.21
C TYR A 95 -14.83 17.81 5.25
N ILE A 96 -15.93 17.10 5.09
CA ILE A 96 -17.10 17.17 5.97
C ILE A 96 -17.13 15.92 6.84
N VAL A 97 -17.33 16.08 8.14
CA VAL A 97 -17.48 14.98 9.10
C VAL A 97 -18.92 14.91 9.56
N GLU A 98 -19.55 13.76 9.36
CA GLU A 98 -20.89 13.46 9.82
C GLU A 98 -20.85 12.25 10.74
N THR A 99 -21.56 12.28 11.86
CA THR A 99 -21.67 11.13 12.75
C THR A 99 -22.80 10.19 12.30
N PRO A 100 -22.70 8.87 12.52
CA PRO A 100 -23.78 7.93 12.16
C PRO A 100 -25.12 8.23 12.86
N SER A 101 -25.08 8.89 14.01
CA SER A 101 -26.24 9.22 14.83
C SER A 101 -26.78 10.64 14.63
N SER A 102 -26.39 11.33 13.55
CA SER A 102 -26.84 12.70 13.28
C SER A 102 -28.35 12.77 13.08
N GLU A 103 -29.05 13.46 13.99
CA GLU A 103 -30.53 13.52 14.01
C GLU A 103 -31.09 14.87 13.60
N ASN A 104 -30.32 15.96 13.73
CA ASN A 104 -30.79 17.32 13.46
C ASN A 104 -30.73 17.62 11.95
N GLY A 105 -31.76 17.23 11.26
CA GLY A 105 -31.97 17.50 9.83
C GLY A 105 -33.13 18.44 9.59
N THR A 106 -34.21 17.91 9.01
CA THR A 106 -35.46 18.63 8.80
C THR A 106 -36.24 18.70 10.12
N CYS A 107 -36.32 19.87 10.73
CA CYS A 107 -37.08 20.05 11.96
C CYS A 107 -38.60 20.05 11.70
N TYR A 108 -39.06 20.67 10.63
CA TYR A 108 -40.44 20.48 10.19
C TYR A 108 -40.48 19.21 9.34
N PRO A 109 -41.33 18.22 9.70
CA PRO A 109 -41.29 16.93 9.04
C PRO A 109 -41.66 17.02 7.56
N GLY A 110 -40.97 16.23 6.76
CA GLY A 110 -41.17 16.17 5.31
C GLY A 110 -40.04 15.44 4.62
N GLU A 111 -40.11 15.41 3.31
CA GLU A 111 -39.15 14.74 2.47
C GLU A 111 -38.20 15.74 1.83
N PHE A 112 -36.91 15.43 1.84
CA PHE A 112 -35.89 16.20 1.14
C PHE A 112 -35.62 15.54 -0.21
N SER A 113 -36.05 16.20 -1.28
CA SER A 113 -35.93 15.65 -2.63
C SER A 113 -34.48 15.62 -3.10
N ASP A 114 -34.07 14.51 -3.69
CA ASP A 114 -32.71 14.28 -4.21
C ASP A 114 -31.63 14.58 -3.17
N TYR A 115 -31.87 14.18 -1.94
CA TYR A 115 -30.96 14.42 -0.80
C TYR A 115 -29.58 13.78 -1.00
N GLU A 116 -29.56 12.55 -1.48
CA GLU A 116 -28.33 11.81 -1.73
C GLU A 116 -27.51 12.48 -2.84
N GLU A 117 -28.17 12.99 -3.87
CA GLU A 117 -27.52 13.73 -4.94
C GLU A 117 -26.93 15.06 -4.43
N LEU A 118 -27.64 15.77 -3.56
CA LEU A 118 -27.12 16.98 -2.94
C LEU A 118 -25.90 16.68 -2.09
N ARG A 119 -25.90 15.61 -1.31
CA ARG A 119 -24.73 15.16 -0.55
C ARG A 119 -23.53 14.95 -1.49
N GLU A 120 -23.73 14.28 -2.61
CA GLU A 120 -22.66 14.04 -3.58
C GLU A 120 -22.15 15.36 -4.18
N GLN A 121 -23.02 16.30 -4.52
CA GLN A 121 -22.61 17.60 -5.01
C GLN A 121 -21.78 18.37 -3.98
N LEU A 122 -22.20 18.39 -2.72
CA LEU A 122 -21.51 19.05 -1.64
C LEU A 122 -20.18 18.37 -1.28
N SER A 123 -20.04 17.08 -1.53
CA SER A 123 -18.79 16.36 -1.30
C SER A 123 -17.64 16.87 -2.17
N THR A 124 -17.92 17.52 -3.28
CA THR A 124 -16.92 18.13 -4.17
C THR A 124 -16.64 19.60 -3.85
N VAL A 125 -17.35 20.17 -2.89
CA VAL A 125 -17.25 21.59 -2.51
C VAL A 125 -16.25 21.75 -1.36
N SER A 126 -15.31 22.66 -1.48
CA SER A 126 -14.33 22.99 -0.44
C SER A 126 -14.63 24.27 0.33
N SER A 127 -15.43 25.14 -0.25
CA SER A 127 -15.91 26.37 0.40
C SER A 127 -17.17 26.87 -0.29
N PHE A 128 -17.94 27.70 0.41
CA PHE A 128 -19.07 28.40 -0.19
C PHE A 128 -19.24 29.76 0.46
N GLU A 129 -19.87 30.66 -0.28
CA GLU A 129 -20.33 31.95 0.24
C GLU A 129 -21.84 31.87 0.43
N ARG A 130 -22.30 32.06 1.68
CA ARG A 130 -23.71 32.16 2.02
C ARG A 130 -24.14 33.60 1.85
N PHE A 131 -25.13 33.86 0.98
CA PHE A 131 -25.60 35.22 0.69
C PHE A 131 -27.13 35.27 0.65
N GLU A 132 -27.70 36.45 0.88
CA GLU A 132 -29.15 36.66 0.75
C GLU A 132 -29.53 36.69 -0.71
N ILE A 133 -30.21 35.64 -1.19
CA ILE A 133 -30.73 35.59 -2.58
C ILE A 133 -31.97 36.43 -2.74
N PHE A 134 -32.92 36.36 -1.80
CA PHE A 134 -34.10 37.18 -1.72
C PHE A 134 -34.16 37.85 -0.34
N PRO A 135 -33.64 39.06 -0.20
CA PRO A 135 -33.65 39.76 1.09
C PRO A 135 -35.04 39.88 1.69
N LYS A 136 -35.19 39.46 2.93
CA LYS A 136 -36.47 39.46 3.65
C LYS A 136 -37.15 40.82 3.69
N ALA A 137 -36.36 41.86 3.87
CA ALA A 137 -36.87 43.21 4.06
C ALA A 137 -37.44 43.86 2.79
N THR A 138 -36.98 43.43 1.60
CA THR A 138 -37.28 44.13 0.34
C THR A 138 -37.94 43.27 -0.71
N SER A 139 -37.81 41.94 -0.68
CA SER A 139 -38.25 41.06 -1.73
C SER A 139 -39.78 40.82 -1.74
N TRP A 140 -40.40 40.85 -0.57
CA TRP A 140 -41.81 40.43 -0.38
C TRP A 140 -42.63 41.50 0.33
N PRO A 141 -42.86 42.66 -0.31
CA PRO A 141 -43.56 43.78 0.35
C PRO A 141 -45.05 43.53 0.58
N ASN A 142 -45.68 42.65 -0.20
CA ASN A 142 -47.12 42.37 -0.17
C ASN A 142 -47.46 41.10 0.66
N HIS A 143 -46.47 40.48 1.30
CA HIS A 143 -46.64 39.26 2.05
C HIS A 143 -46.06 39.39 3.45
N GLU A 144 -46.58 38.59 4.37
CA GLU A 144 -46.09 38.56 5.75
C GLU A 144 -44.89 37.61 5.85
N THR A 145 -43.76 38.11 6.28
CA THR A 145 -42.48 37.38 6.35
C THR A 145 -41.99 37.13 7.77
N THR A 146 -42.67 37.67 8.81
CA THR A 146 -42.22 37.59 10.20
C THR A 146 -42.96 36.53 11.05
N LYS A 147 -44.08 36.00 10.56
CA LYS A 147 -44.95 35.09 11.33
C LYS A 147 -44.70 33.60 11.03
N GLY A 148 -43.86 33.28 10.10
CA GLY A 148 -43.56 31.91 9.71
C GLY A 148 -42.60 31.23 10.67
N THR A 149 -43.09 30.85 11.84
CA THR A 149 -42.36 30.11 12.85
C THR A 149 -43.12 28.89 13.34
N THR A 150 -42.45 27.91 13.85
CA THR A 150 -43.07 26.67 14.33
C THR A 150 -42.39 26.14 15.58
N VAL A 151 -43.16 25.43 16.39
CA VAL A 151 -42.66 24.71 17.58
C VAL A 151 -41.72 23.58 17.17
N ALA A 152 -41.94 22.98 16.01
CA ALA A 152 -41.10 21.89 15.54
C ALA A 152 -39.63 22.33 15.33
N CYS A 153 -39.43 23.60 14.97
CA CYS A 153 -38.10 24.21 14.80
C CYS A 153 -37.73 25.16 15.96
N SER A 154 -38.27 24.93 17.15
CA SER A 154 -38.00 25.80 18.30
C SER A 154 -36.52 25.79 18.67
N HIS A 155 -36.04 26.97 19.11
CA HIS A 155 -34.69 27.16 19.60
C HIS A 155 -34.74 27.95 20.91
N SER A 156 -34.08 27.41 21.95
CA SER A 156 -34.08 28.03 23.28
C SER A 156 -35.50 28.24 23.85
N GLY A 157 -36.41 27.36 23.58
CA GLY A 157 -37.80 27.39 24.06
C GLY A 157 -38.74 28.32 23.26
N ALA A 158 -38.25 29.05 22.26
CA ALA A 158 -39.04 29.93 21.41
C ALA A 158 -39.28 29.33 20.04
N LYS A 159 -40.46 29.55 19.46
CA LYS A 159 -40.75 29.16 18.08
C LYS A 159 -39.74 29.79 17.12
N SER A 160 -39.24 29.02 16.19
CA SER A 160 -38.29 29.48 15.19
C SER A 160 -38.54 28.78 13.85
N PHE A 161 -37.69 29.04 12.88
CA PHE A 161 -37.72 28.41 11.59
C PHE A 161 -36.30 28.26 11.03
N TYR A 162 -36.16 27.62 9.88
CA TYR A 162 -34.88 27.49 9.21
C TYR A 162 -34.20 28.83 8.95
N ARG A 163 -32.93 28.95 9.17
CA ARG A 163 -32.17 30.19 8.96
C ARG A 163 -32.00 30.58 7.51
N ASN A 164 -32.09 29.62 6.60
CA ASN A 164 -31.86 29.86 5.16
C ASN A 164 -33.15 29.89 4.35
N LEU A 165 -34.28 29.65 4.97
CA LEU A 165 -35.61 29.65 4.34
C LEU A 165 -36.51 30.69 4.97
N LEU A 166 -37.53 31.09 4.24
CA LEU A 166 -38.52 32.07 4.68
C LEU A 166 -39.93 31.54 4.43
N TRP A 167 -40.67 31.38 5.51
CA TRP A 167 -42.07 30.98 5.42
C TRP A 167 -42.95 32.20 5.16
N ILE A 168 -43.45 32.31 3.94
CA ILE A 168 -44.25 33.45 3.50
C ILE A 168 -45.74 33.10 3.65
N VAL A 169 -46.43 33.91 4.43
CA VAL A 169 -47.89 33.74 4.69
C VAL A 169 -48.65 34.99 4.24
N SER A 170 -49.99 34.92 4.26
CA SER A 170 -50.87 36.01 3.90
C SER A 170 -50.65 37.25 4.79
N LYS A 171 -50.74 38.44 4.21
CA LYS A 171 -50.66 39.71 4.87
C LYS A 171 -52.03 40.41 4.80
N LYS A 172 -52.58 40.78 5.95
CA LYS A 172 -53.86 41.46 6.08
C LYS A 172 -54.99 40.74 5.33
N GLY A 173 -55.05 39.42 5.44
CA GLY A 173 -56.09 38.59 4.84
C GLY A 173 -55.97 38.40 3.33
N SER A 174 -54.83 38.67 2.72
CA SER A 174 -54.60 38.54 1.29
C SER A 174 -53.26 37.90 1.00
N TYR A 175 -53.24 37.07 -0.03
CA TYR A 175 -52.02 36.46 -0.57
C TYR A 175 -52.00 36.67 -2.08
N PRO A 176 -51.53 37.85 -2.54
CA PRO A 176 -51.42 38.09 -3.98
C PRO A 176 -50.36 37.17 -4.58
N LYS A 177 -50.43 37.01 -5.91
CA LYS A 177 -49.45 36.19 -6.61
C LYS A 177 -48.04 36.67 -6.36
N LEU A 178 -47.21 35.76 -5.86
CA LEU A 178 -45.83 36.03 -5.52
C LEU A 178 -44.95 35.76 -6.72
N ASN A 179 -44.07 36.73 -7.05
CA ASN A 179 -43.08 36.59 -8.11
C ASN A 179 -41.70 37.00 -7.57
N GLY A 180 -40.71 36.20 -7.81
CA GLY A 180 -39.34 36.51 -7.48
C GLY A 180 -38.38 35.98 -8.53
N SER A 181 -37.38 36.74 -8.88
CA SER A 181 -36.40 36.38 -9.89
C SER A 181 -35.00 36.73 -9.41
N TYR A 182 -34.06 35.87 -9.67
CA TYR A 182 -32.64 36.06 -9.35
C TYR A 182 -31.77 35.60 -10.49
N THR A 183 -30.83 36.44 -10.91
CA THR A 183 -29.83 36.10 -11.92
C THR A 183 -28.49 35.87 -11.25
N ASN A 184 -27.87 34.73 -11.54
CA ASN A 184 -26.57 34.40 -10.96
C ASN A 184 -25.45 35.21 -11.63
N ASN A 185 -24.92 36.17 -10.90
CA ASN A 185 -23.78 37.01 -11.32
C ASN A 185 -22.57 36.83 -10.40
N ARG A 186 -22.50 35.74 -9.62
CA ARG A 186 -21.47 35.51 -8.62
C ARG A 186 -20.17 34.94 -9.20
N GLY A 187 -20.17 34.53 -10.46
CA GLY A 187 -19.02 33.90 -11.08
C GLY A 187 -18.83 32.43 -10.73
N LYS A 188 -19.77 31.85 -9.98
CA LYS A 188 -19.74 30.49 -9.47
C LYS A 188 -21.12 29.86 -9.59
N GLU A 189 -21.18 28.53 -9.48
CA GLU A 189 -22.44 27.82 -9.38
C GLU A 189 -23.12 28.14 -8.05
N VAL A 190 -24.41 28.42 -8.08
CA VAL A 190 -25.19 28.77 -6.89
C VAL A 190 -26.18 27.66 -6.58
N LEU A 191 -26.16 27.19 -5.34
CA LEU A 191 -27.15 26.27 -4.80
C LEU A 191 -28.34 27.06 -4.26
N VAL A 192 -29.52 26.85 -4.85
CA VAL A 192 -30.79 27.45 -4.41
C VAL A 192 -31.65 26.36 -3.78
N ILE A 193 -32.14 26.63 -2.59
CA ILE A 193 -33.00 25.72 -1.83
C ILE A 193 -34.33 26.40 -1.53
N TRP A 194 -35.42 25.63 -1.56
CA TRP A 194 -36.76 26.10 -1.21
C TRP A 194 -37.59 24.94 -0.67
N GLY A 195 -38.80 25.25 -0.25
CA GLY A 195 -39.74 24.23 0.20
C GLY A 195 -41.15 24.49 -0.27
N VAL A 196 -41.99 23.50 -0.16
CA VAL A 196 -43.45 23.58 -0.39
C VAL A 196 -44.15 23.03 0.84
N HIS A 197 -45.03 23.81 1.42
CA HIS A 197 -45.80 23.44 2.61
C HIS A 197 -47.06 22.68 2.23
N HIS A 198 -47.32 21.57 2.87
CA HIS A 198 -48.53 20.75 2.75
C HIS A 198 -49.27 20.79 4.09
N PRO A 199 -50.24 21.70 4.25
CA PRO A 199 -51.05 21.77 5.46
C PRO A 199 -51.89 20.51 5.71
N PRO A 200 -52.22 20.18 6.96
CA PRO A 200 -53.06 19.01 7.24
C PRO A 200 -54.56 19.17 6.95
N THR A 201 -55.03 20.41 6.94
CA THR A 201 -56.44 20.72 6.69
C THR A 201 -56.64 21.92 5.77
N TYR A 202 -57.77 22.01 5.13
CA TYR A 202 -58.15 23.20 4.34
C TYR A 202 -58.31 24.44 5.20
N SER A 203 -58.67 24.29 6.47
CA SER A 203 -58.74 25.40 7.41
C SER A 203 -57.36 26.06 7.59
N ASP A 204 -56.30 25.24 7.79
CA ASP A 204 -54.92 25.74 7.91
C ASP A 204 -54.45 26.37 6.57
N GLN A 205 -54.83 25.76 5.45
CA GLN A 205 -54.52 26.30 4.13
C GLN A 205 -55.14 27.69 3.95
N GLN A 206 -56.41 27.82 4.30
CA GLN A 206 -57.14 29.12 4.20
C GLN A 206 -56.57 30.16 5.15
N THR A 207 -56.24 29.77 6.38
CA THR A 207 -55.69 30.68 7.40
C THR A 207 -54.34 31.22 6.97
N LEU A 208 -53.48 30.36 6.45
CA LEU A 208 -52.11 30.73 6.07
C LEU A 208 -52.02 31.45 4.74
N TYR A 209 -52.79 30.99 3.72
CA TYR A 209 -52.58 31.41 2.34
C TYR A 209 -53.80 32.03 1.66
N GLN A 210 -54.93 32.07 2.35
CA GLN A 210 -56.18 32.66 1.84
C GLN A 210 -56.64 32.11 0.49
N ASN A 211 -56.19 30.90 0.13
CA ASN A 211 -56.57 30.24 -1.12
C ASN A 211 -56.44 28.72 -0.91
N ASN A 212 -57.50 27.96 -1.23
CA ASN A 212 -57.55 26.52 -1.08
C ASN A 212 -56.91 25.75 -2.24
N HIS A 213 -56.70 26.41 -3.39
CA HIS A 213 -56.09 25.81 -4.58
C HIS A 213 -54.95 26.68 -5.04
N THR A 214 -53.74 26.26 -4.67
CA THR A 214 -52.53 27.01 -4.91
C THR A 214 -51.50 26.20 -5.68
N TYR A 215 -50.50 26.87 -6.22
CA TYR A 215 -49.36 26.24 -6.83
C TYR A 215 -48.08 27.01 -6.52
N VAL A 216 -46.96 26.31 -6.66
CA VAL A 216 -45.63 26.89 -6.65
C VAL A 216 -44.94 26.46 -7.96
N SER A 217 -44.41 27.41 -8.70
CA SER A 217 -43.70 27.18 -9.95
C SER A 217 -42.28 27.71 -9.83
N VAL A 218 -41.30 26.87 -10.13
CA VAL A 218 -39.87 27.21 -10.11
C VAL A 218 -39.30 26.91 -11.48
N GLU A 219 -38.63 27.89 -12.07
CA GLU A 219 -38.12 27.80 -13.44
C GLU A 219 -36.72 28.38 -13.54
N SER A 220 -35.83 27.64 -14.20
CA SER A 220 -34.53 28.14 -14.68
C SER A 220 -34.31 27.60 -16.10
N SER A 221 -33.17 27.85 -16.71
CA SER A 221 -32.88 27.34 -18.05
C SER A 221 -32.85 25.81 -18.14
N LYS A 222 -32.46 25.13 -17.03
CA LYS A 222 -32.34 23.67 -16.95
C LYS A 222 -33.33 23.00 -16.00
N TYR A 223 -34.15 23.77 -15.30
CA TYR A 223 -35.05 23.28 -14.29
C TYR A 223 -36.42 23.90 -14.48
N TYR A 224 -37.45 23.06 -14.52
CA TYR A 224 -38.84 23.51 -14.47
C TYR A 224 -39.65 22.52 -13.67
N ARG A 225 -40.33 23.00 -12.64
CA ARG A 225 -41.26 22.17 -11.86
C ARG A 225 -42.38 23.02 -11.27
N ARG A 226 -43.56 22.46 -11.34
CA ARG A 226 -44.74 23.03 -10.70
C ARG A 226 -45.19 22.11 -9.56
N PHE A 227 -45.37 22.68 -8.39
CA PHE A 227 -45.78 21.98 -7.19
C PHE A 227 -47.19 22.36 -6.79
N THR A 228 -48.02 21.39 -6.41
CA THR A 228 -49.34 21.58 -5.87
C THR A 228 -49.42 20.96 -4.49
N PRO A 229 -49.90 21.67 -3.47
CA PRO A 229 -49.98 21.11 -2.13
C PRO A 229 -51.04 20.02 -2.04
N GLU A 230 -50.75 18.99 -1.25
CA GLU A 230 -51.68 17.91 -0.92
C GLU A 230 -52.16 18.13 0.51
N ILE A 231 -53.47 18.39 0.66
CA ILE A 231 -54.06 18.63 1.96
C ILE A 231 -54.57 17.30 2.52
N VAL A 232 -53.74 16.68 3.34
CA VAL A 232 -53.98 15.37 3.95
C VAL A 232 -53.55 15.44 5.41
N THR A 233 -54.43 14.96 6.32
CA THR A 233 -54.10 14.81 7.73
C THR A 233 -53.21 13.58 7.92
N ARG A 234 -52.02 13.79 8.43
CA ARG A 234 -50.99 12.78 8.61
C ARG A 234 -50.72 12.56 10.07
N GLN A 235 -50.07 11.46 10.41
CA GLN A 235 -49.61 11.21 11.78
C GLN A 235 -48.66 12.34 12.22
N LYS A 236 -48.88 12.82 13.46
CA LYS A 236 -48.05 13.90 14.01
C LYS A 236 -46.61 13.43 14.24
N ILE A 237 -45.69 14.18 13.67
CA ILE A 237 -44.25 14.10 13.92
C ILE A 237 -43.81 15.46 14.43
N ARG A 238 -43.13 15.50 15.59
CA ARG A 238 -42.76 16.76 16.26
C ARG A 238 -43.94 17.72 16.40
N GLU A 239 -45.11 17.18 16.78
CA GLU A 239 -46.39 17.88 16.96
C GLU A 239 -46.99 18.46 15.67
N GLN A 240 -46.47 18.10 14.49
CA GLN A 240 -46.95 18.59 13.21
C GLN A 240 -47.60 17.46 12.40
N ALA A 241 -48.89 17.69 12.03
CA ALA A 241 -49.61 16.83 11.11
C ALA A 241 -49.40 17.22 9.63
N GLY A 242 -48.93 18.44 9.41
CA GLY A 242 -48.51 18.91 8.07
C GLY A 242 -47.12 18.40 7.69
N ARG A 243 -46.76 18.64 6.45
CA ARG A 243 -45.44 18.31 5.93
C ARG A 243 -44.86 19.46 5.12
N MET A 244 -43.55 19.56 5.04
CA MET A 244 -42.84 20.39 4.10
C MET A 244 -41.95 19.50 3.25
N ASN A 245 -42.00 19.65 1.96
CA ASN A 245 -41.08 19.02 1.04
C ASN A 245 -40.02 20.05 0.63
N TYR A 246 -38.78 19.65 0.65
CA TYR A 246 -37.65 20.53 0.37
C TYR A 246 -37.06 20.14 -0.96
N TYR A 247 -36.68 21.17 -1.74
CA TYR A 247 -36.14 21.02 -3.08
C TYR A 247 -34.92 21.90 -3.26
N TRP A 248 -34.11 21.56 -4.21
CA TRP A 248 -32.91 22.32 -4.53
C TRP A 248 -32.60 22.24 -6.02
N THR A 249 -31.82 23.20 -6.50
CA THR A 249 -31.24 23.18 -7.84
C THR A 249 -29.92 23.93 -7.84
N LEU A 250 -29.09 23.64 -8.82
CA LEU A 250 -27.86 24.38 -9.09
C LEU A 250 -28.11 25.36 -10.23
N LEU A 251 -27.73 26.62 -9.98
CA LEU A 251 -27.91 27.70 -10.94
C LEU A 251 -26.54 28.06 -11.52
N ASP A 252 -26.39 27.86 -12.83
CA ASP A 252 -25.15 28.18 -13.54
C ASP A 252 -24.92 29.68 -13.62
N GLN A 253 -23.69 30.10 -13.86
CA GLN A 253 -23.34 31.50 -14.04
C GLN A 253 -24.14 32.10 -15.20
N GLY A 254 -24.78 33.25 -14.96
CA GLY A 254 -25.60 33.97 -15.91
C GLY A 254 -27.03 33.46 -16.07
N ASP A 255 -27.38 32.36 -15.41
CA ASP A 255 -28.72 31.80 -15.45
C ASP A 255 -29.63 32.50 -14.45
N THR A 256 -30.94 32.52 -14.75
CA THR A 256 -31.95 33.15 -13.92
C THR A 256 -32.93 32.11 -13.40
N ILE A 257 -33.17 32.12 -12.08
CA ILE A 257 -34.22 31.33 -11.44
C ILE A 257 -35.42 32.22 -11.13
N THR A 258 -36.61 31.74 -11.48
CA THR A 258 -37.86 32.47 -11.26
C THR A 258 -38.81 31.64 -10.40
N PHE A 259 -39.31 32.25 -9.32
CA PHE A 259 -40.33 31.68 -8.45
C PHE A 259 -41.66 32.38 -8.67
N GLU A 260 -42.71 31.59 -8.83
CA GLU A 260 -44.08 32.04 -8.93
C GLU A 260 -44.92 31.20 -7.98
N ALA A 261 -45.70 31.82 -7.10
CA ALA A 261 -46.50 31.10 -6.14
C ALA A 261 -47.79 31.84 -5.81
N THR A 262 -48.87 31.09 -5.64
CA THR A 262 -50.15 31.58 -5.13
C THR A 262 -50.38 31.21 -3.66
N GLY A 263 -49.47 30.47 -3.09
CA GLY A 263 -49.44 30.05 -1.70
C GLY A 263 -48.46 28.92 -1.47
N ASN A 264 -48.25 28.51 -0.25
CA ASN A 264 -47.49 27.33 0.18
C ASN A 264 -45.98 27.37 -0.13
N LEU A 265 -45.45 28.48 -0.59
CA LEU A 265 -44.02 28.61 -0.84
C LEU A 265 -43.25 28.86 0.44
N ILE A 266 -42.24 28.02 0.69
CA ILE A 266 -41.18 28.31 1.62
C ILE A 266 -40.04 28.86 0.77
N ALA A 267 -39.91 30.18 0.73
CA ALA A 267 -39.02 30.87 -0.19
C ALA A 267 -37.56 30.71 0.20
N PRO A 268 -36.63 30.70 -0.75
CA PRO A 268 -35.21 30.79 -0.45
C PRO A 268 -34.92 32.19 0.13
N TRP A 269 -34.20 32.22 1.26
CA TRP A 269 -33.74 33.46 1.86
C TRP A 269 -32.24 33.61 1.68
N TYR A 270 -31.49 32.54 1.93
CA TYR A 270 -30.07 32.46 1.64
C TYR A 270 -29.79 31.37 0.63
N ALA A 271 -28.80 31.62 -0.19
CA ALA A 271 -28.28 30.65 -1.15
C ALA A 271 -26.76 30.54 -0.98
N PHE A 272 -26.15 29.60 -1.67
CA PHE A 272 -24.73 29.30 -1.52
C PHE A 272 -24.04 29.37 -2.87
N ALA A 273 -23.02 30.22 -2.96
CA ALA A 273 -22.13 30.26 -4.11
C ALA A 273 -20.99 29.25 -3.85
N LEU A 274 -20.92 28.20 -4.65
CA LEU A 274 -20.09 27.03 -4.38
C LEU A 274 -18.72 27.13 -5.06
N ASP A 275 -17.66 26.85 -4.31
CA ASP A 275 -16.32 26.61 -4.81
C ASP A 275 -16.05 25.11 -4.81
N LYS A 276 -15.95 24.48 -5.98
CA LYS A 276 -15.65 23.07 -6.09
C LYS A 276 -14.15 22.82 -5.95
N GLY A 277 -13.76 21.93 -5.02
CA GLY A 277 -12.39 21.52 -4.78
C GLY A 277 -12.17 20.05 -5.16
N LEU A 278 -10.94 19.73 -5.56
CA LEU A 278 -10.58 18.39 -6.00
C LEU A 278 -10.43 17.37 -4.86
N SER A 279 -10.30 17.81 -3.62
CA SER A 279 -9.90 16.97 -2.48
C SER A 279 -10.88 16.98 -1.31
N SER A 280 -12.15 17.36 -1.53
CA SER A 280 -13.17 17.31 -0.48
C SER A 280 -13.91 15.97 -0.48
N GLY A 281 -14.70 15.72 0.56
CA GLY A 281 -15.53 14.52 0.69
C GLY A 281 -16.32 14.56 1.97
N ILE A 282 -17.14 13.53 2.20
CA ILE A 282 -17.91 13.35 3.45
C ILE A 282 -17.43 12.08 4.13
N VAL A 283 -16.97 12.21 5.37
CA VAL A 283 -16.57 11.11 6.23
C VAL A 283 -17.66 10.87 7.26
N ILE A 284 -18.13 9.63 7.35
CA ILE A 284 -19.05 9.20 8.38
C ILE A 284 -18.22 8.49 9.46
N SER A 285 -18.06 9.13 10.62
CA SER A 285 -17.21 8.62 11.69
C SER A 285 -17.63 9.19 13.04
N GLU A 286 -17.49 8.38 14.09
CA GLU A 286 -17.64 8.81 15.48
C GLU A 286 -16.35 9.31 16.10
N ALA A 287 -15.22 9.20 15.41
CA ALA A 287 -13.93 9.68 15.88
C ALA A 287 -13.92 11.20 16.06
N HIS A 288 -13.12 11.67 17.03
CA HIS A 288 -12.97 13.09 17.28
C HIS A 288 -11.89 13.69 16.40
N VAL A 289 -12.07 14.95 16.00
CA VAL A 289 -11.04 15.72 15.31
C VAL A 289 -9.98 16.15 16.31
N HIS A 290 -8.73 15.86 16.00
CA HIS A 290 -7.58 16.19 16.82
C HIS A 290 -6.68 17.23 16.11
N ASN A 291 -5.76 17.80 16.86
CA ASN A 291 -4.78 18.73 16.31
C ASN A 291 -3.63 17.94 15.63
N CYS A 292 -3.92 17.40 14.47
CA CYS A 292 -2.97 16.67 13.63
C CYS A 292 -3.20 17.04 12.17
N THR A 293 -2.19 16.81 11.33
CA THR A 293 -2.26 17.07 9.89
C THR A 293 -1.94 15.80 9.13
N THR A 294 -2.68 15.54 8.05
CA THR A 294 -2.48 14.39 7.19
C THR A 294 -2.66 14.76 5.72
N LYS A 295 -2.13 13.95 4.84
CA LYS A 295 -2.41 14.01 3.40
C LYS A 295 -3.53 13.06 2.98
N CYS A 296 -3.81 12.04 3.79
CA CYS A 296 -4.83 11.03 3.53
C CYS A 296 -5.63 10.73 4.79
N GLN A 297 -6.94 10.88 4.71
CA GLN A 297 -7.87 10.59 5.79
C GLN A 297 -8.82 9.47 5.39
N THR A 298 -9.06 8.53 6.31
CA THR A 298 -10.09 7.50 6.19
C THR A 298 -11.11 7.66 7.33
N PRO A 299 -12.30 7.04 7.23
CA PRO A 299 -13.25 7.04 8.35
C PRO A 299 -12.70 6.44 9.65
N TYR A 300 -11.73 5.55 9.58
CA TYR A 300 -11.11 4.92 10.74
C TYR A 300 -9.96 5.74 11.32
N GLY A 301 -9.30 6.54 10.53
CA GLY A 301 -8.17 7.36 10.95
C GLY A 301 -7.31 7.83 9.79
N ALA A 302 -6.30 8.64 10.08
CA ALA A 302 -5.35 9.12 9.10
C ALA A 302 -4.29 8.04 8.81
N LEU A 303 -3.91 7.91 7.56
CA LEU A 303 -2.82 7.04 7.15
C LEU A 303 -1.47 7.73 7.35
N LYS A 304 -0.47 6.98 7.79
CA LYS A 304 0.82 7.53 8.21
C LYS A 304 1.90 7.56 7.14
N GLY A 305 1.76 6.80 6.08
CA GLY A 305 2.86 6.54 5.15
C GLY A 305 2.63 7.04 3.74
N ASN A 306 3.71 6.96 2.94
CA ASN A 306 3.70 7.26 1.51
C ASN A 306 3.70 5.97 0.67
N LEU A 307 3.18 4.88 1.21
CA LEU A 307 3.11 3.60 0.53
C LEU A 307 2.06 3.63 -0.59
N PRO A 308 2.25 2.86 -1.67
CA PRO A 308 1.34 2.91 -2.81
C PRO A 308 0.00 2.21 -2.59
N PHE A 309 -0.10 1.33 -1.61
CA PHE A 309 -1.30 0.55 -1.31
C PHE A 309 -1.69 0.66 0.16
N GLN A 310 -2.97 0.49 0.44
CA GLN A 310 -3.50 0.41 1.80
C GLN A 310 -4.64 -0.61 1.86
N ASN A 311 -4.86 -1.20 3.02
CA ASN A 311 -5.98 -2.09 3.28
C ASN A 311 -6.88 -1.62 4.43
N VAL A 312 -6.79 -0.35 4.79
CA VAL A 312 -7.51 0.21 5.94
C VAL A 312 -8.97 0.45 5.60
N HIS A 313 -9.25 1.21 4.54
CA HIS A 313 -10.62 1.53 4.14
C HIS A 313 -10.69 1.94 2.67
N PRO A 314 -11.71 1.49 1.91
CA PRO A 314 -11.87 1.87 0.51
C PRO A 314 -12.28 3.33 0.32
N ILE A 315 -12.94 3.94 1.31
CA ILE A 315 -13.34 5.35 1.24
C ILE A 315 -12.22 6.19 1.85
N THR A 316 -11.68 7.11 1.06
CA THR A 316 -10.53 7.94 1.44
C THR A 316 -10.72 9.37 0.95
N ILE A 317 -10.09 10.32 1.64
CA ILE A 317 -10.10 11.73 1.27
C ILE A 317 -8.65 12.24 1.25
N GLY A 318 -8.30 12.97 0.21
CA GLY A 318 -6.96 13.47 -0.02
C GLY A 318 -6.14 12.62 -0.97
N GLU A 319 -4.84 12.77 -0.92
CA GLU A 319 -3.90 11.96 -1.69
C GLU A 319 -3.67 10.64 -0.98
N CYS A 320 -4.29 9.59 -1.46
CA CYS A 320 -4.35 8.32 -0.74
C CYS A 320 -3.76 7.17 -1.53
N PRO A 321 -3.14 6.21 -0.84
CA PRO A 321 -2.80 4.93 -1.43
C PRO A 321 -4.04 4.21 -1.99
N LYS A 322 -3.82 3.39 -3.00
CA LYS A 322 -4.89 2.60 -3.59
C LYS A 322 -5.32 1.50 -2.64
N TYR A 323 -6.63 1.36 -2.43
CA TYR A 323 -7.17 0.30 -1.59
C TYR A 323 -7.09 -1.06 -2.28
N VAL A 324 -6.59 -2.05 -1.56
CA VAL A 324 -6.55 -3.45 -1.97
C VAL A 324 -6.98 -4.34 -0.81
N LYS A 325 -7.49 -5.54 -1.11
CA LYS A 325 -7.93 -6.50 -0.10
C LYS A 325 -6.78 -7.33 0.49
N SER A 326 -5.57 -7.14 -0.01
CA SER A 326 -4.41 -7.91 0.41
C SER A 326 -4.07 -7.69 1.88
N THR A 327 -3.57 -8.73 2.53
CA THR A 327 -3.09 -8.66 3.91
C THR A 327 -1.60 -8.37 3.99
N GLN A 328 -0.86 -8.65 2.92
CA GLN A 328 0.57 -8.44 2.84
C GLN A 328 0.98 -8.19 1.38
N LEU A 329 1.74 -7.13 1.17
CA LEU A 329 2.37 -6.81 -0.11
C LEU A 329 3.82 -6.45 0.15
N ARG A 330 4.66 -7.45 0.21
CA ARG A 330 6.09 -7.28 0.47
C ARG A 330 6.89 -7.58 -0.79
N MET A 331 7.73 -6.63 -1.16
CA MET A 331 8.58 -6.70 -2.35
C MET A 331 10.03 -6.92 -1.96
N ALA A 332 10.66 -7.93 -2.55
CA ALA A 332 12.07 -8.21 -2.34
C ALA A 332 12.94 -7.12 -2.98
N THR A 333 13.93 -6.65 -2.25
CA THR A 333 14.97 -5.78 -2.77
C THR A 333 16.34 -6.44 -2.69
N GLY A 334 16.58 -7.23 -1.65
CA GLY A 334 17.81 -7.96 -1.44
C GLY A 334 17.79 -9.38 -2.03
N LEU A 335 18.82 -10.13 -1.65
CA LEU A 335 19.05 -11.49 -2.13
C LEU A 335 18.28 -12.50 -1.27
N ARG A 336 18.19 -13.74 -1.76
CA ARG A 336 17.79 -14.87 -0.90
C ARG A 336 18.72 -14.92 0.31
N ASN A 337 18.13 -14.94 1.48
CA ASN A 337 18.91 -15.02 2.70
C ASN A 337 19.21 -16.49 3.05
N ILE A 338 20.31 -16.98 2.53
CA ILE A 338 20.79 -18.34 2.77
C ILE A 338 22.14 -18.22 3.48
N PRO A 339 22.16 -18.13 4.82
CA PRO A 339 23.43 -18.14 5.55
C PRO A 339 24.17 -19.44 5.29
N SER A 340 25.46 -19.37 4.99
CA SER A 340 26.28 -20.56 4.78
C SER A 340 26.37 -21.37 6.08
N ILE A 341 25.90 -22.61 6.04
CA ILE A 341 25.93 -23.55 7.20
C ILE A 341 27.36 -24.03 7.47
N GLN A 342 28.22 -24.02 6.45
CA GLN A 342 29.61 -24.42 6.54
C GLN A 342 30.53 -23.28 6.98
N SER A 343 30.07 -22.39 7.82
CA SER A 343 30.96 -21.46 8.46
C SER A 343 31.90 -22.22 9.37
N ARG A 344 33.13 -22.47 8.89
CA ARG A 344 34.27 -22.73 9.75
C ARG A 344 34.24 -24.02 10.61
N GLY A 345 34.13 -25.18 9.96
CA GLY A 345 34.71 -26.37 10.57
C GLY A 345 36.23 -26.19 10.71
N LEU A 346 36.88 -26.91 11.63
CA LEU A 346 38.31 -26.90 11.88
C LEU A 346 39.21 -27.08 10.64
N PHE A 347 38.61 -27.40 9.48
CA PHE A 347 39.27 -27.60 8.19
C PHE A 347 38.65 -26.77 7.07
N GLY A 348 37.83 -25.76 7.41
CA GLY A 348 36.97 -25.10 6.48
C GLY A 348 37.61 -24.01 5.65
N ALA A 349 37.91 -24.30 4.42
CA ALA A 349 37.95 -23.28 3.38
C ALA A 349 36.58 -22.64 3.27
N ILE A 350 36.52 -21.30 3.16
CA ILE A 350 35.25 -20.58 2.90
C ILE A 350 34.78 -21.01 1.53
N ALA A 351 33.52 -21.39 1.44
CA ALA A 351 32.87 -21.71 0.18
C ALA A 351 32.33 -20.44 -0.47
N GLY A 352 32.23 -20.44 -1.80
CA GLY A 352 31.64 -19.37 -2.57
C GLY A 352 30.11 -19.41 -2.62
N PHE A 353 29.54 -18.72 -3.60
CA PHE A 353 28.07 -18.51 -3.72
C PHE A 353 27.26 -19.80 -3.88
N ILE A 354 27.85 -20.91 -4.31
CA ILE A 354 27.13 -22.17 -4.54
C ILE A 354 26.63 -22.77 -3.22
N GLU A 355 27.36 -22.59 -2.13
CA GLU A 355 27.01 -23.16 -0.81
C GLU A 355 26.21 -22.19 0.09
N GLY A 356 25.97 -20.95 -0.33
CA GLY A 356 25.20 -19.99 0.41
C GLY A 356 25.84 -18.60 0.47
N GLY A 357 25.22 -17.70 1.24
CA GLY A 357 25.69 -16.34 1.42
C GLY A 357 26.65 -16.17 2.58
N TRP A 358 27.30 -15.04 2.63
CA TRP A 358 28.28 -14.70 3.67
C TRP A 358 27.73 -13.66 4.64
N THR A 359 27.58 -14.04 5.88
CA THR A 359 27.19 -13.11 6.97
C THR A 359 28.31 -12.15 7.33
N GLY A 360 29.55 -12.50 7.04
CA GLY A 360 30.71 -11.66 7.30
C GLY A 360 30.92 -10.51 6.29
N MET A 361 30.27 -10.56 5.14
CA MET A 361 30.34 -9.48 4.15
C MET A 361 29.19 -8.50 4.39
N ILE A 362 29.51 -7.33 4.91
CA ILE A 362 28.52 -6.34 5.38
C ILE A 362 28.52 -5.04 4.57
N ASP A 363 29.45 -4.86 3.66
CA ASP A 363 29.67 -3.61 2.91
C ASP A 363 29.08 -3.59 1.50
N GLY A 364 28.38 -4.65 1.11
CA GLY A 364 27.71 -4.74 -0.20
C GLY A 364 26.96 -6.05 -0.40
N TRP A 365 26.27 -6.15 -1.53
CA TRP A 365 25.47 -7.35 -1.85
C TRP A 365 26.30 -8.46 -2.49
N TYR A 366 27.23 -8.09 -3.34
CA TYR A 366 28.11 -9.03 -4.05
C TYR A 366 29.56 -8.73 -3.74
N GLY A 367 30.37 -9.72 -3.68
CA GLY A 367 31.76 -9.47 -3.38
C GLY A 367 32.64 -10.68 -3.40
N TYR A 368 33.79 -10.52 -2.78
CA TYR A 368 34.86 -11.47 -2.79
C TYR A 368 35.30 -11.81 -1.37
N HIS A 369 35.77 -13.04 -1.20
CA HIS A 369 36.58 -13.43 -0.05
C HIS A 369 37.94 -13.87 -0.56
N HIS A 370 39.00 -13.27 -0.05
CA HIS A 370 40.36 -13.65 -0.39
C HIS A 370 41.04 -14.30 0.80
N GLN A 371 41.94 -15.17 0.52
CA GLN A 371 42.83 -15.79 1.51
C GLN A 371 44.22 -15.93 0.90
N ASN A 372 45.23 -15.35 1.57
CA ASN A 372 46.64 -15.42 1.23
C ASN A 372 47.50 -15.44 2.48
N GLU A 373 48.82 -15.43 2.34
CA GLU A 373 49.74 -15.41 3.45
C GLU A 373 49.63 -14.18 4.36
N GLN A 374 49.13 -13.08 3.83
CA GLN A 374 48.92 -11.81 4.54
C GLN A 374 47.63 -11.77 5.35
N GLY A 375 46.76 -12.72 5.15
CA GLY A 375 45.49 -12.83 5.85
C GLY A 375 44.31 -13.17 4.95
N SER A 376 43.12 -13.09 5.54
CA SER A 376 41.87 -13.33 4.83
C SER A 376 40.83 -12.24 5.17
N GLY A 377 39.91 -12.01 4.28
CA GLY A 377 38.84 -11.02 4.51
C GLY A 377 37.83 -10.99 3.41
N TYR A 378 36.73 -10.30 3.70
CA TYR A 378 35.65 -10.03 2.76
C TYR A 378 35.80 -8.63 2.20
N ALA A 379 35.46 -8.46 0.94
CA ALA A 379 35.35 -7.16 0.30
C ALA A 379 34.21 -7.17 -0.70
N ALA A 380 33.32 -6.20 -0.60
CA ALA A 380 32.23 -6.06 -1.56
C ALA A 380 32.75 -5.52 -2.89
N ASP A 381 32.16 -5.99 -3.98
CA ASP A 381 32.34 -5.39 -5.29
C ASP A 381 31.41 -4.18 -5.42
N GLN A 382 31.95 -2.99 -5.17
CA GLN A 382 31.14 -1.77 -5.09
C GLN A 382 30.44 -1.43 -6.40
N LYS A 383 31.08 -1.68 -7.53
CA LYS A 383 30.52 -1.35 -8.84
C LYS A 383 29.26 -2.18 -9.15
N SER A 384 29.33 -3.50 -9.03
CA SER A 384 28.19 -4.39 -9.30
C SER A 384 27.09 -4.21 -8.27
N THR A 385 27.43 -4.03 -7.01
CA THR A 385 26.48 -3.74 -5.93
C THR A 385 25.72 -2.44 -6.18
N GLN A 386 26.44 -1.36 -6.56
CA GLN A 386 25.80 -0.07 -6.81
C GLN A 386 24.87 -0.11 -8.04
N ILE A 387 25.28 -0.78 -9.10
CA ILE A 387 24.42 -0.97 -10.28
C ILE A 387 23.15 -1.74 -9.92
N ALA A 388 23.26 -2.77 -9.10
CA ALA A 388 22.13 -3.56 -8.64
C ALA A 388 21.20 -2.73 -7.74
N ILE A 389 21.74 -1.96 -6.80
CA ILE A 389 20.96 -1.08 -5.92
C ILE A 389 20.21 -0.04 -6.75
N ASP A 390 20.86 0.60 -7.72
CA ASP A 390 20.24 1.60 -8.58
C ASP A 390 19.11 0.98 -9.42
N GLY A 391 19.32 -0.20 -9.97
CA GLY A 391 18.30 -0.92 -10.74
C GLY A 391 17.09 -1.29 -9.89
N ILE A 392 17.30 -1.79 -8.69
CA ILE A 392 16.22 -2.14 -7.76
C ILE A 392 15.48 -0.89 -7.27
N SER A 393 16.21 0.17 -6.95
CA SER A 393 15.61 1.45 -6.53
C SER A 393 14.73 2.05 -7.64
N ASN A 394 15.20 2.00 -8.89
CA ASN A 394 14.40 2.45 -10.03
C ASN A 394 13.14 1.60 -10.22
N LYS A 395 13.23 0.30 -10.02
CA LYS A 395 12.06 -0.60 -10.06
C LYS A 395 11.02 -0.22 -9.01
N VAL A 396 11.43 -0.04 -7.77
CA VAL A 396 10.53 0.33 -6.66
C VAL A 396 9.89 1.69 -6.93
N ASN A 397 10.69 2.68 -7.34
CA ASN A 397 10.21 4.02 -7.65
C ASN A 397 9.24 4.01 -8.83
N SER A 398 9.51 3.23 -9.86
CA SER A 398 8.62 3.08 -11.02
C SER A 398 7.26 2.50 -10.64
N ILE A 399 7.24 1.50 -9.76
CA ILE A 399 5.98 0.92 -9.25
C ILE A 399 5.19 1.96 -8.46
N ILE A 400 5.87 2.71 -7.58
CA ILE A 400 5.24 3.77 -6.78
C ILE A 400 4.65 4.87 -7.69
N GLU A 401 5.39 5.31 -8.71
CA GLU A 401 4.93 6.35 -9.63
C GLU A 401 3.75 5.90 -10.50
N LYS A 402 3.76 4.65 -10.98
CA LYS A 402 2.68 4.11 -11.82
C LYS A 402 1.39 3.83 -11.05
N MET A 403 1.49 3.62 -9.76
CA MET A 403 0.32 3.54 -8.88
C MET A 403 -0.05 4.94 -8.43
N ASN A 404 -0.75 5.68 -9.31
CA ASN A 404 -1.21 7.03 -8.99
C ASN A 404 -2.10 7.00 -7.76
N THR A 405 -1.81 7.90 -6.82
CA THR A 405 -2.66 8.12 -5.66
C THR A 405 -4.02 8.67 -6.12
N GLN A 406 -5.09 8.12 -5.58
CA GLN A 406 -6.43 8.67 -5.76
C GLN A 406 -6.60 9.85 -4.82
N PHE A 407 -7.10 10.98 -5.36
CA PHE A 407 -7.35 12.15 -4.52
C PHE A 407 -8.51 11.95 -3.55
N THR A 408 -9.57 11.28 -4.00
CA THR A 408 -10.74 11.04 -3.15
C THR A 408 -11.53 9.86 -3.69
N SER A 409 -11.89 8.92 -2.83
CA SER A 409 -12.85 7.88 -3.12
C SER A 409 -14.02 8.02 -2.15
N ILE A 410 -15.18 8.46 -2.64
CA ILE A 410 -16.37 8.74 -1.83
C ILE A 410 -17.36 7.60 -2.00
N GLY A 411 -17.89 7.11 -0.89
CA GLY A 411 -19.02 6.20 -0.91
C GLY A 411 -20.26 6.94 -1.43
N LYS A 412 -20.93 6.36 -2.42
CA LYS A 412 -22.20 6.88 -2.94
C LYS A 412 -23.36 6.32 -2.14
N GLU A 413 -24.28 7.18 -1.75
CA GLU A 413 -25.51 6.79 -1.10
C GLU A 413 -26.67 6.78 -2.09
N PHE A 414 -27.59 5.86 -1.89
CA PHE A 414 -28.75 5.65 -2.76
C PHE A 414 -30.03 5.55 -1.92
N ASN A 415 -31.14 6.00 -2.47
CA ASN A 415 -32.44 5.88 -1.80
C ASN A 415 -33.07 4.49 -2.04
N ASN A 416 -34.21 4.25 -1.42
CA ASN A 416 -34.89 2.95 -1.50
C ASN A 416 -35.40 2.60 -2.91
N LEU A 417 -35.57 3.57 -3.79
CA LEU A 417 -36.04 3.37 -5.17
C LEU A 417 -34.88 3.09 -6.14
N GLU A 418 -33.64 3.24 -5.69
CA GLU A 418 -32.44 3.11 -6.51
C GLU A 418 -31.68 1.80 -6.24
N LYS A 419 -32.36 0.76 -5.80
CA LYS A 419 -31.73 -0.54 -5.48
C LYS A 419 -30.94 -1.15 -6.62
N ARG A 420 -31.41 -1.03 -7.85
CA ARG A 420 -30.71 -1.54 -9.03
C ARG A 420 -29.41 -0.77 -9.29
N ILE A 421 -29.46 0.54 -9.14
CA ILE A 421 -28.29 1.42 -9.32
C ILE A 421 -27.28 1.16 -8.20
N GLU A 422 -27.75 1.04 -6.96
CA GLU A 422 -26.92 0.69 -5.82
C GLU A 422 -26.19 -0.64 -6.03
N ASN A 423 -26.91 -1.67 -6.46
CA ASN A 423 -26.33 -2.99 -6.73
C ASN A 423 -25.33 -2.96 -7.89
N LEU A 424 -25.64 -2.20 -8.95
CA LEU A 424 -24.72 -2.02 -10.07
C LEU A 424 -23.46 -1.28 -9.64
N ASN A 425 -23.60 -0.21 -8.87
CA ASN A 425 -22.47 0.55 -8.34
C ASN A 425 -21.55 -0.34 -7.47
N LYS A 426 -22.17 -1.11 -6.57
CA LYS A 426 -21.43 -2.06 -5.73
C LYS A 426 -20.70 -3.11 -6.57
N LYS A 427 -21.36 -3.67 -7.57
CA LYS A 427 -20.76 -4.67 -8.47
C LYS A 427 -19.57 -4.10 -9.23
N VAL A 428 -19.68 -2.88 -9.72
CA VAL A 428 -18.60 -2.19 -10.43
C VAL A 428 -17.43 -1.92 -9.50
N ASP A 429 -17.69 -1.38 -8.32
CA ASP A 429 -16.65 -1.08 -7.32
C ASP A 429 -15.93 -2.36 -6.86
N ASP A 430 -16.69 -3.42 -6.56
CA ASP A 430 -16.11 -4.71 -6.15
C ASP A 430 -15.29 -5.33 -7.29
N GLY A 431 -15.75 -5.20 -8.53
CA GLY A 431 -15.03 -5.69 -9.70
C GLY A 431 -13.69 -4.96 -9.90
N PHE A 432 -13.69 -3.64 -9.82
CA PHE A 432 -12.45 -2.86 -9.90
C PHE A 432 -11.51 -3.15 -8.73
N LEU A 433 -12.06 -3.31 -7.54
CA LEU A 433 -11.26 -3.69 -6.37
C LEU A 433 -10.58 -5.04 -6.58
N ASP A 434 -11.29 -6.03 -7.07
CA ASP A 434 -10.74 -7.35 -7.38
C ASP A 434 -9.64 -7.27 -8.44
N VAL A 435 -9.85 -6.47 -9.49
CA VAL A 435 -8.85 -6.24 -10.54
C VAL A 435 -7.59 -5.60 -9.98
N TRP A 436 -7.73 -4.54 -9.20
CA TRP A 436 -6.57 -3.85 -8.63
C TRP A 436 -5.84 -4.69 -7.58
N THR A 437 -6.57 -5.43 -6.77
CA THR A 437 -5.96 -6.35 -5.81
C THR A 437 -5.16 -7.44 -6.53
N TYR A 438 -5.75 -8.05 -7.55
CA TYR A 438 -5.07 -9.06 -8.37
C TYR A 438 -3.84 -8.48 -9.06
N ASN A 439 -3.95 -7.29 -9.67
CA ASN A 439 -2.83 -6.63 -10.33
C ASN A 439 -1.68 -6.35 -9.36
N ALA A 440 -1.99 -5.84 -8.17
CA ALA A 440 -0.99 -5.57 -7.16
C ALA A 440 -0.28 -6.84 -6.70
N GLU A 441 -1.04 -7.87 -6.37
CA GLU A 441 -0.50 -9.15 -5.93
C GLU A 441 0.33 -9.83 -7.02
N LEU A 442 -0.17 -9.88 -8.24
CA LEU A 442 0.52 -10.50 -9.36
C LEU A 442 1.80 -9.74 -9.72
N LEU A 443 1.74 -8.41 -9.74
CA LEU A 443 2.91 -7.57 -10.02
C LEU A 443 4.03 -7.84 -9.01
N ILE A 444 3.70 -7.92 -7.73
CA ILE A 444 4.67 -8.17 -6.67
C ILE A 444 5.27 -9.57 -6.80
N LEU A 445 4.45 -10.59 -7.06
CA LEU A 445 4.94 -11.94 -7.28
C LEU A 445 5.90 -12.02 -8.47
N LEU A 446 5.53 -11.42 -9.60
CA LEU A 446 6.37 -11.40 -10.80
C LEU A 446 7.67 -10.62 -10.57
N GLU A 447 7.58 -9.47 -9.93
CA GLU A 447 8.77 -8.65 -9.69
C GLU A 447 9.68 -9.25 -8.62
N ASN A 448 9.14 -9.96 -7.64
CA ASN A 448 9.95 -10.71 -6.68
C ASN A 448 10.72 -11.83 -7.37
N GLU A 449 10.08 -12.58 -8.25
CA GLU A 449 10.75 -13.60 -9.05
C GLU A 449 11.91 -13.00 -9.87
N ARG A 450 11.64 -11.92 -10.57
CA ARG A 450 12.65 -11.22 -11.36
C ARG A 450 13.78 -10.64 -10.52
N THR A 451 13.48 -10.12 -9.34
CA THR A 451 14.51 -9.57 -8.43
C THR A 451 15.46 -10.66 -7.95
N LEU A 452 14.93 -11.79 -7.54
CA LEU A 452 15.76 -12.91 -7.08
C LEU A 452 16.60 -13.48 -8.22
N ASP A 453 16.03 -13.64 -9.40
CA ASP A 453 16.77 -14.09 -10.59
C ASP A 453 17.86 -13.08 -11.01
N PHE A 454 17.56 -11.80 -10.91
CA PHE A 454 18.52 -10.73 -11.18
C PHE A 454 19.74 -10.80 -10.26
N HIS A 455 19.53 -11.02 -8.98
CA HIS A 455 20.64 -11.18 -8.03
C HIS A 455 21.47 -12.44 -8.33
N ASP A 456 20.81 -13.54 -8.63
CA ASP A 456 21.50 -14.78 -9.00
C ASP A 456 22.35 -14.58 -10.27
N PHE A 457 21.79 -13.91 -11.25
CA PHE A 457 22.49 -13.56 -12.49
C PHE A 457 23.70 -12.64 -12.23
N ASN A 458 23.57 -11.65 -11.36
CA ASN A 458 24.66 -10.74 -11.04
C ASN A 458 25.82 -11.45 -10.33
N VAL A 459 25.53 -12.35 -9.41
CA VAL A 459 26.55 -13.16 -8.74
C VAL A 459 27.30 -14.03 -9.76
N LYS A 460 26.55 -14.68 -10.62
CA LYS A 460 27.12 -15.52 -11.68
C LYS A 460 27.99 -14.73 -12.66
N ASN A 461 27.57 -13.51 -13.02
CA ASN A 461 28.35 -12.62 -13.87
C ASN A 461 29.66 -12.20 -13.20
N LEU A 462 29.62 -11.94 -11.90
CA LEU A 462 30.82 -11.60 -11.14
C LEU A 462 31.81 -12.78 -11.13
N TYR A 463 31.31 -13.97 -10.94
CA TYR A 463 32.09 -15.20 -11.01
C TYR A 463 32.72 -15.40 -12.39
N GLU A 464 31.94 -15.26 -13.45
CA GLU A 464 32.43 -15.40 -14.84
C GLU A 464 33.44 -14.30 -15.20
N LYS A 465 33.32 -13.09 -14.67
CA LYS A 465 34.29 -12.02 -14.82
C LYS A 465 35.63 -12.40 -14.20
N VAL A 466 35.61 -12.94 -12.99
CA VAL A 466 36.86 -13.41 -12.34
C VAL A 466 37.46 -14.58 -13.11
N LYS A 467 36.66 -15.52 -13.52
CA LYS A 467 37.11 -16.66 -14.36
C LYS A 467 37.79 -16.22 -15.64
N SER A 468 37.20 -15.28 -16.35
CA SER A 468 37.74 -14.75 -17.61
C SER A 468 39.07 -14.00 -17.44
N GLN A 469 39.28 -13.37 -16.28
CA GLN A 469 40.55 -12.73 -15.97
C GLN A 469 41.65 -13.72 -15.63
N LEU A 470 41.31 -14.70 -14.76
CA LEU A 470 42.29 -15.66 -14.26
C LEU A 470 42.69 -16.72 -15.27
N ARG A 471 41.79 -17.08 -16.18
CA ARG A 471 42.03 -18.12 -17.21
C ARG A 471 42.66 -19.40 -16.57
N ASN A 472 43.88 -19.75 -17.03
CA ASN A 472 44.61 -20.91 -16.57
C ASN A 472 45.48 -20.65 -15.32
N ASN A 473 45.53 -19.41 -14.83
CA ASN A 473 46.35 -19.05 -13.68
C ASN A 473 45.73 -19.51 -12.34
N ALA A 474 44.48 -19.94 -12.35
CA ALA A 474 43.78 -20.45 -11.21
C ALA A 474 42.91 -21.65 -11.60
N LYS A 475 42.74 -22.54 -10.62
CA LYS A 475 41.85 -23.70 -10.74
C LYS A 475 40.49 -23.39 -10.18
N GLU A 476 39.44 -23.68 -10.94
CA GLU A 476 38.05 -23.66 -10.47
C GLU A 476 37.82 -24.82 -9.49
N ILE A 477 37.45 -24.51 -8.23
CA ILE A 477 37.25 -25.52 -7.21
C ILE A 477 35.85 -26.12 -7.25
N GLY A 478 34.92 -25.49 -7.98
CA GLY A 478 33.55 -25.98 -8.16
C GLY A 478 32.54 -25.49 -7.14
N ASN A 479 32.94 -24.74 -6.12
CA ASN A 479 32.07 -24.14 -5.10
C ASN A 479 31.99 -22.63 -5.14
N GLY A 480 32.37 -22.02 -6.27
CA GLY A 480 32.42 -20.57 -6.44
C GLY A 480 33.75 -19.94 -6.07
N CYS A 481 34.78 -20.73 -5.86
CA CYS A 481 36.11 -20.29 -5.48
C CYS A 481 37.14 -20.65 -6.56
N PHE A 482 38.25 -19.90 -6.57
CA PHE A 482 39.40 -20.16 -7.42
C PHE A 482 40.64 -20.32 -6.54
N GLU A 483 41.40 -21.34 -6.81
CA GLU A 483 42.69 -21.59 -6.19
C GLU A 483 43.81 -21.20 -7.14
N PHE A 484 44.63 -20.22 -6.76
CA PHE A 484 45.74 -19.74 -7.59
C PHE A 484 46.84 -20.75 -7.71
N TYR A 485 47.41 -20.90 -8.88
CA TYR A 485 48.65 -21.63 -9.14
C TYR A 485 49.89 -20.81 -8.84
N HIS A 486 49.74 -19.53 -8.52
CA HIS A 486 50.82 -18.62 -8.13
C HIS A 486 50.50 -17.97 -6.79
N LYS A 487 51.49 -17.36 -6.20
CA LYS A 487 51.25 -16.55 -4.99
C LYS A 487 50.59 -15.23 -5.41
N CYS A 488 49.52 -14.92 -4.74
CA CYS A 488 48.74 -13.69 -4.96
C CYS A 488 48.74 -12.89 -3.64
N ASP A 489 49.55 -11.85 -3.59
CA ASP A 489 49.55 -10.92 -2.47
C ASP A 489 48.34 -10.01 -2.47
N ASN A 490 48.23 -9.09 -1.53
CA ASN A 490 47.09 -8.19 -1.47
C ASN A 490 46.96 -7.31 -2.68
N GLU A 491 48.07 -6.88 -3.29
CA GLU A 491 48.04 -6.10 -4.54
C GLU A 491 47.49 -6.92 -5.70
N CYS A 492 47.91 -8.18 -5.84
CA CYS A 492 47.36 -9.11 -6.81
C CYS A 492 45.85 -9.32 -6.59
N MET A 493 45.40 -9.55 -5.33
CA MET A 493 43.97 -9.70 -5.00
C MET A 493 43.19 -8.47 -5.36
N GLU A 494 43.67 -7.26 -5.08
CA GLU A 494 43.03 -6.01 -5.47
C GLU A 494 42.93 -5.85 -6.98
N SER A 495 43.94 -6.28 -7.71
CA SER A 495 43.91 -6.23 -9.19
C SER A 495 42.82 -7.13 -9.79
N VAL A 496 42.58 -8.30 -9.20
CA VAL A 496 41.47 -9.20 -9.58
C VAL A 496 40.12 -8.54 -9.29
N LYS A 497 39.96 -7.95 -8.12
CA LYS A 497 38.74 -7.26 -7.71
C LYS A 497 38.42 -6.05 -8.62
N ASN A 498 39.45 -5.32 -9.03
CA ASN A 498 39.33 -4.11 -9.86
C ASN A 498 39.23 -4.40 -11.38
N GLY A 499 39.38 -5.64 -11.76
CA GLY A 499 39.38 -6.00 -13.19
C GLY A 499 40.68 -5.69 -13.94
N THR A 500 41.76 -5.42 -13.23
CA THR A 500 43.08 -5.03 -13.78
C THR A 500 44.13 -6.12 -13.65
N TYR A 501 43.70 -7.37 -13.43
CA TYR A 501 44.61 -8.49 -13.28
C TYR A 501 45.51 -8.68 -14.52
N ASN A 502 46.81 -8.74 -14.28
CA ASN A 502 47.79 -8.91 -15.35
C ASN A 502 48.09 -10.41 -15.54
N TYR A 503 47.37 -11.04 -16.44
CA TYR A 503 47.56 -12.45 -16.76
C TYR A 503 49.00 -12.81 -17.20
N PRO A 504 49.66 -12.07 -18.12
CA PRO A 504 50.97 -12.42 -18.57
C PRO A 504 52.05 -12.43 -17.46
N LYS A 505 51.91 -11.60 -16.47
CA LYS A 505 52.86 -11.51 -15.34
C LYS A 505 52.95 -12.81 -14.56
N TYR A 506 51.87 -13.58 -14.45
CA TYR A 506 51.79 -14.79 -13.64
C TYR A 506 51.68 -16.08 -14.45
N SER A 507 51.59 -15.99 -15.78
CA SER A 507 51.33 -17.14 -16.63
C SER A 507 52.43 -18.20 -16.62
N GLU A 508 53.70 -17.80 -16.59
CA GLU A 508 54.84 -18.72 -16.55
C GLU A 508 54.90 -19.49 -15.22
N GLU A 509 54.82 -18.77 -14.12
CA GLU A 509 54.80 -19.38 -12.76
C GLU A 509 53.61 -20.32 -12.60
N SER A 510 52.43 -19.89 -13.06
CA SER A 510 51.19 -20.69 -13.03
C SER A 510 51.29 -21.95 -13.88
N LYS A 511 51.89 -21.85 -15.06
CA LYS A 511 52.10 -23.00 -15.93
C LYS A 511 53.02 -24.05 -15.30
N LEU A 512 54.13 -23.62 -14.74
CA LEU A 512 55.06 -24.51 -14.06
C LEU A 512 54.41 -25.20 -12.84
N ASN A 513 53.72 -24.46 -12.00
CA ASN A 513 53.07 -25.01 -10.83
C ASN A 513 51.89 -25.92 -11.21
N ARG A 514 51.14 -25.60 -12.26
CA ARG A 514 50.04 -26.44 -12.74
C ARG A 514 50.52 -27.79 -13.25
N GLU A 515 51.59 -27.77 -14.08
CA GLU A 515 52.18 -28.99 -14.61
C GLU A 515 52.78 -29.85 -13.49
N GLU A 516 53.44 -29.25 -12.53
CA GLU A 516 53.99 -29.95 -11.38
C GLU A 516 52.92 -30.56 -10.49
N ILE A 517 51.86 -29.82 -10.13
CA ILE A 517 50.78 -30.29 -9.23
C ILE A 517 49.92 -31.35 -9.93
N ASP A 518 49.46 -31.10 -11.12
CA ASP A 518 48.59 -32.02 -11.87
C ASP A 518 49.37 -33.25 -12.36
N GLY A 519 50.64 -33.08 -12.75
CA GLY A 519 51.51 -34.17 -13.11
C GLY A 519 51.84 -35.07 -11.92
N VAL A 520 52.17 -34.48 -10.76
CA VAL A 520 52.49 -35.22 -9.53
C VAL A 520 51.24 -35.98 -9.05
N LYS A 521 50.05 -35.41 -9.09
CA LYS A 521 48.82 -36.09 -8.69
C LYS A 521 48.48 -37.26 -9.57
N LEU A 522 48.65 -37.15 -10.90
CA LEU A 522 48.41 -38.22 -11.84
C LEU A 522 49.42 -39.35 -11.69
N GLU A 523 50.72 -39.02 -11.58
CA GLU A 523 51.77 -40.04 -11.38
C GLU A 523 51.68 -40.68 -10.01
N SER A 524 51.43 -39.95 -8.94
CA SER A 524 51.34 -40.52 -7.59
C SER A 524 50.15 -41.44 -7.42
N MET A 525 48.99 -41.14 -8.03
CA MET A 525 47.81 -42.04 -8.00
C MET A 525 48.07 -43.31 -8.79
N GLY A 526 48.65 -43.25 -9.98
CA GLY A 526 48.99 -44.42 -10.79
C GLY A 526 49.97 -45.34 -10.10
N VAL A 527 51.08 -44.82 -9.58
CA VAL A 527 52.14 -45.56 -8.92
C VAL A 527 51.68 -46.13 -7.58
N HIS A 528 50.97 -45.36 -6.76
CA HIS A 528 50.47 -45.81 -5.46
C HIS A 528 49.40 -46.92 -5.59
N GLN A 529 48.48 -46.84 -6.56
CA GLN A 529 47.50 -47.87 -6.81
C GLN A 529 48.15 -49.18 -7.27
N ILE A 530 49.15 -49.11 -8.17
CA ILE A 530 49.87 -50.27 -8.68
C ILE A 530 50.67 -50.89 -7.54
N LEU A 531 51.40 -50.11 -6.73
CA LEU A 531 52.15 -50.59 -5.59
C LEU A 531 51.26 -51.20 -4.50
N ALA A 532 50.07 -50.62 -4.25
CA ALA A 532 49.12 -51.14 -3.27
C ALA A 532 48.55 -52.51 -3.74
N ILE A 533 48.19 -52.64 -5.00
CA ILE A 533 47.71 -53.89 -5.58
C ILE A 533 48.81 -54.94 -5.55
N TYR A 534 50.02 -54.61 -5.97
CA TYR A 534 51.15 -55.51 -5.96
C TYR A 534 51.50 -55.97 -4.53
N SER A 535 51.53 -55.06 -3.57
CA SER A 535 51.80 -55.37 -2.15
C SER A 535 50.72 -56.29 -1.58
N THR A 536 49.47 -56.05 -1.87
CA THR A 536 48.32 -56.84 -1.39
C THR A 536 48.36 -58.27 -1.96
N VAL A 537 48.61 -58.39 -3.25
CA VAL A 537 48.71 -59.68 -3.90
C VAL A 537 49.91 -60.49 -3.40
N ALA A 538 51.09 -59.86 -3.30
CA ALA A 538 52.30 -60.49 -2.83
C ALA A 538 52.17 -60.96 -1.37
N SER A 539 51.59 -60.13 -0.47
CA SER A 539 51.38 -60.50 0.92
C SER A 539 50.34 -61.61 1.08
N SER A 540 49.31 -61.62 0.26
CA SER A 540 48.31 -62.70 0.26
C SER A 540 48.92 -64.03 -0.19
N LEU A 541 49.74 -64.01 -1.22
CA LEU A 541 50.42 -65.19 -1.71
C LEU A 541 51.42 -65.76 -0.67
N VAL A 542 52.22 -64.88 -0.05
CA VAL A 542 53.15 -65.28 1.00
C VAL A 542 52.41 -65.87 2.20
N LEU A 543 51.28 -65.32 2.56
CA LEU A 543 50.46 -65.77 3.67
C LEU A 543 49.87 -67.14 3.38
N LEU A 544 49.36 -67.38 2.15
CA LEU A 544 48.83 -68.66 1.72
C LEU A 544 49.91 -69.75 1.68
N VAL A 545 51.08 -69.40 1.13
CA VAL A 545 52.22 -70.34 1.09
C VAL A 545 52.70 -70.66 2.51
N SER A 546 52.78 -69.66 3.41
CA SER A 546 53.18 -69.87 4.81
C SER A 546 52.16 -70.74 5.52
N LEU A 547 50.88 -70.50 5.38
CA LEU A 547 49.86 -71.33 6.00
C LEU A 547 49.87 -72.77 5.45
N GLY A 548 50.07 -72.92 4.15
CA GLY A 548 50.22 -74.22 3.51
C GLY A 548 51.44 -74.96 4.01
N ALA A 549 52.61 -74.31 4.14
CA ALA A 549 53.82 -74.85 4.66
C ALA A 549 53.72 -75.28 6.15
N ILE A 550 53.10 -74.43 6.96
CA ILE A 550 52.81 -74.70 8.35
C ILE A 550 51.87 -75.87 8.50
N SER A 551 50.85 -75.95 7.74
CA SER A 551 49.89 -77.08 7.72
C SER A 551 50.58 -78.39 7.32
N PHE A 552 51.37 -78.31 6.26
CA PHE A 552 52.15 -79.46 5.83
C PHE A 552 53.16 -79.92 6.86
N TRP A 553 53.87 -79.01 7.49
CA TRP A 553 54.82 -79.28 8.58
C TRP A 553 54.12 -79.91 9.78
N MET A 554 52.96 -79.39 10.14
CA MET A 554 52.19 -79.91 11.27
C MET A 554 51.62 -81.26 10.97
N CYS A 555 51.21 -81.51 9.76
CA CYS A 555 50.75 -82.86 9.31
C CYS A 555 51.86 -83.83 9.19
N SER A 556 53.10 -83.45 8.79
CA SER A 556 54.26 -84.35 8.64
C SER A 556 54.89 -84.72 9.98
N ASN A 557 54.78 -83.87 10.99
CA ASN A 557 55.37 -84.16 12.33
C ASN A 557 54.39 -84.81 13.33
N GLY A 558 53.17 -85.17 12.88
CA GLY A 558 52.17 -85.86 13.67
C GLY A 558 51.65 -85.16 14.91
N SER A 559 51.92 -83.80 15.08
CA SER A 559 51.50 -83.06 16.22
C SER A 559 50.06 -82.60 16.16
N LEU A 560 49.39 -82.73 15.01
CA LEU A 560 47.94 -82.55 14.82
C LEU A 560 47.45 -83.82 14.04
N GLN A 561 46.51 -84.52 14.65
CA GLN A 561 45.79 -85.59 13.92
C GLN A 561 44.88 -84.93 12.88
N CYS A 562 45.34 -84.81 11.64
CA CYS A 562 44.56 -84.34 10.53
C CYS A 562 43.49 -85.35 10.18
N ARG A 563 42.29 -85.15 10.66
CA ARG A 563 41.06 -85.86 10.13
C ARG A 563 40.66 -85.42 8.75
N VAL A 564 41.34 -84.49 8.10
CA VAL A 564 40.98 -83.94 6.78
C VAL A 564 41.89 -84.52 5.65
N CYS A 565 42.82 -85.40 5.97
CA CYS A 565 43.61 -86.08 4.92
C CYS A 565 43.06 -87.47 4.58
N ILE A 566 41.76 -87.57 4.21
CA ILE A 566 41.18 -88.74 3.53
C ILE A 566 40.48 -88.27 2.27
#